data_57393152db7f49e77947107e1d1a3419
#
_entry.id   57393152db7f49e77947107e1d1a3419
#
_cell.length_a   1.000
_cell.length_b   1.000
_cell.length_c   1.000
_cell.angle_alpha   90.00
_cell.angle_beta   90.00
_cell.angle_gamma   90.00
#
_symmetry.space_group_name_H-M   'P 1'
#
loop_
_entity.id
_entity.type
_entity.pdbx_description
1 polymer ?
#
loop_
_entity_poly.entity_id
_entity_poly.type
_entity_poly.pdbx_seq_one_letter_code
_entity_poly.pdbx_strand_id
1 'polypeptide(L)'
;VAPGSKILMLHEQFPSNVLGWQELAQFNNAKTIFLKDPSNSGWTEIILDAIDESTSIVALPHVHWSDGRMIDLPKIGHRCRETGAALVLDLTQSLGAMPFSVREVQPDFLIASTYKWLLGPYSMGFLYADPKHHQGKPIEFNWIQRKHSEDFTGLARYEKEYQPGARRFDVGERSNLMLMPMVHAALQ
;
A
#
# COMPACT_ATOMS: atom_id res chain seq x y z
N VAL A 1 -7.65 -12.90 -1.96
CA VAL A 1 -8.96 -12.39 -2.40
C VAL A 1 -9.81 -13.58 -2.79
N ALA A 2 -10.93 -13.80 -2.10
CA ALA A 2 -11.84 -14.92 -2.35
C ALA A 2 -12.76 -14.62 -3.55
N PRO A 3 -13.18 -15.64 -4.31
CA PRO A 3 -14.21 -15.46 -5.34
C PRO A 3 -15.49 -14.86 -4.75
N GLY A 4 -16.07 -13.89 -5.44
CA GLY A 4 -17.29 -13.19 -5.02
C GLY A 4 -17.10 -12.11 -3.96
N SER A 5 -15.94 -12.02 -3.32
CA SER A 5 -15.63 -10.97 -2.34
C SER A 5 -15.48 -9.58 -2.98
N LYS A 6 -15.42 -8.54 -2.13
CA LYS A 6 -15.33 -7.14 -2.55
C LYS A 6 -13.93 -6.56 -2.31
N ILE A 7 -13.49 -5.72 -3.25
CA ILE A 7 -12.39 -4.77 -3.09
C ILE A 7 -13.00 -3.38 -3.11
N LEU A 8 -12.94 -2.65 -2.00
CA LEU A 8 -13.51 -1.31 -1.86
C LEU A 8 -12.48 -0.25 -2.23
N MET A 9 -12.89 0.70 -3.05
CA MET A 9 -12.11 1.86 -3.48
C MET A 9 -13.02 3.09 -3.54
N LEU A 10 -12.42 4.28 -3.61
CA LEU A 10 -13.18 5.51 -3.82
C LEU A 10 -13.37 5.80 -5.31
N HIS A 11 -14.50 6.41 -5.64
CA HIS A 11 -14.72 6.98 -6.97
C HIS A 11 -13.68 8.08 -7.24
N GLU A 12 -13.18 8.14 -8.47
CA GLU A 12 -12.10 9.07 -8.88
C GLU A 12 -10.79 8.92 -8.12
N GLN A 13 -10.53 7.75 -7.51
CA GLN A 13 -9.22 7.47 -6.90
C GLN A 13 -8.11 7.48 -7.96
N PHE A 14 -6.88 7.81 -7.56
CA PHE A 14 -5.75 7.91 -8.49
C PHE A 14 -5.57 6.59 -9.27
N PRO A 15 -5.40 6.63 -10.62
CA PRO A 15 -5.48 5.43 -11.47
C PRO A 15 -4.56 4.27 -11.07
N SER A 16 -3.33 4.54 -10.61
CA SER A 16 -2.42 3.48 -10.16
C SER A 16 -2.93 2.72 -8.93
N ASN A 17 -3.83 3.34 -8.15
CA ASN A 17 -4.48 2.71 -7.00
C ASN A 17 -5.82 2.04 -7.36
N VAL A 18 -6.13 1.92 -8.63
CA VAL A 18 -7.37 1.34 -9.14
C VAL A 18 -7.09 0.15 -10.05
N LEU A 19 -6.27 0.38 -11.07
CA LEU A 19 -6.11 -0.57 -12.18
C LEU A 19 -5.59 -1.94 -11.70
N GLY A 20 -4.60 -1.97 -10.81
CA GLY A 20 -4.09 -3.23 -10.27
C GLY A 20 -5.14 -4.02 -9.46
N TRP A 21 -6.03 -3.32 -8.76
CA TRP A 21 -7.14 -3.97 -8.02
C TRP A 21 -8.22 -4.51 -8.94
N GLN A 22 -8.49 -3.84 -10.06
CA GLN A 22 -9.42 -4.34 -11.07
C GLN A 22 -8.90 -5.63 -11.70
N GLU A 23 -7.63 -5.69 -12.08
CA GLU A 23 -6.98 -6.90 -12.59
C GLU A 23 -7.01 -8.03 -11.56
N LEU A 24 -6.66 -7.73 -10.29
CA LEU A 24 -6.71 -8.72 -9.21
C LEU A 24 -8.14 -9.27 -8.99
N ALA A 25 -9.13 -8.38 -9.02
CA ALA A 25 -10.53 -8.77 -8.87
C ALA A 25 -10.98 -9.68 -10.02
N GLN A 26 -10.65 -9.32 -11.25
CA GLN A 26 -10.98 -10.13 -12.43
C GLN A 26 -10.32 -11.52 -12.34
N PHE A 27 -9.03 -11.58 -12.01
CA PHE A 27 -8.30 -12.83 -11.90
C PHE A 27 -8.87 -13.78 -10.84
N ASN A 28 -9.42 -13.23 -9.75
CA ASN A 28 -9.96 -14.00 -8.63
C ASN A 28 -11.49 -14.13 -8.64
N ASN A 29 -12.19 -13.68 -9.68
CA ASN A 29 -13.66 -13.60 -9.71
C ASN A 29 -14.23 -12.83 -8.51
N ALA A 30 -13.57 -11.76 -8.09
CA ALA A 30 -14.02 -10.83 -7.06
C ALA A 30 -14.64 -9.59 -7.72
N LYS A 31 -15.17 -8.66 -6.89
CA LYS A 31 -15.85 -7.45 -7.36
C LYS A 31 -15.08 -6.21 -6.91
N THR A 32 -14.91 -5.24 -7.79
CA THR A 32 -14.48 -3.89 -7.42
C THR A 32 -15.68 -3.01 -7.13
N ILE A 33 -15.68 -2.33 -6.00
CA ILE A 33 -16.75 -1.42 -5.58
C ILE A 33 -16.15 -0.02 -5.45
N PHE A 34 -16.70 0.92 -6.22
CA PHE A 34 -16.31 2.33 -6.17
C PHE A 34 -17.34 3.12 -5.36
N LEU A 35 -16.92 3.55 -4.17
CA LEU A 35 -17.77 4.34 -3.29
C LEU A 35 -17.88 5.77 -3.81
N LYS A 36 -19.09 6.32 -3.77
CA LYS A 36 -19.40 7.69 -4.16
C LYS A 36 -19.94 8.46 -2.97
N ASP A 37 -19.63 9.73 -2.90
CA ASP A 37 -20.19 10.62 -1.90
C ASP A 37 -21.02 11.75 -2.55
N PRO A 38 -22.23 11.47 -3.02
CA PRO A 38 -23.08 12.44 -3.68
C PRO A 38 -23.64 13.51 -2.75
N SER A 39 -23.66 13.22 -1.44
CA SER A 39 -24.20 14.12 -0.40
C SER A 39 -23.13 15.00 0.25
N ASN A 40 -21.87 14.77 -0.07
CA ASN A 40 -20.70 15.40 0.58
C ASN A 40 -20.69 15.20 2.11
N SER A 41 -21.21 14.05 2.57
CA SER A 41 -21.30 13.69 3.99
C SER A 41 -19.96 13.31 4.61
N GLY A 42 -18.97 12.99 3.78
CA GLY A 42 -17.63 12.61 4.17
C GLY A 42 -17.31 11.15 3.84
N TRP A 43 -16.09 10.93 3.38
CA TRP A 43 -15.63 9.62 2.95
C TRP A 43 -15.66 8.57 4.07
N THR A 44 -15.35 8.96 5.30
CA THR A 44 -15.22 8.02 6.42
C THR A 44 -16.49 7.21 6.66
N GLU A 45 -17.64 7.87 6.78
CA GLU A 45 -18.91 7.21 7.09
C GLU A 45 -19.32 6.27 5.95
N ILE A 46 -19.20 6.72 4.70
CA ILE A 46 -19.52 5.90 3.53
C ILE A 46 -18.65 4.64 3.45
N ILE A 47 -17.37 4.76 3.79
CA ILE A 47 -16.46 3.62 3.81
C ILE A 47 -16.85 2.65 4.92
N LEU A 48 -17.12 3.15 6.13
CA LEU A 48 -17.52 2.33 7.28
C LEU A 48 -18.79 1.52 6.97
N ASP A 49 -19.78 2.14 6.38
CA ASP A 49 -21.04 1.50 6.01
C ASP A 49 -20.88 0.42 4.93
N ALA A 50 -19.88 0.57 4.06
CA ALA A 50 -19.61 -0.37 2.96
C ALA A 50 -18.78 -1.59 3.38
N ILE A 51 -18.05 -1.53 4.49
CA ILE A 51 -17.20 -2.63 4.97
C ILE A 51 -18.03 -3.68 5.71
N ASP A 52 -18.04 -4.89 5.17
CA ASP A 52 -18.69 -6.07 5.76
C ASP A 52 -17.82 -7.34 5.60
N GLU A 53 -18.35 -8.48 6.04
CA GLU A 53 -17.65 -9.77 6.02
C GLU A 53 -17.32 -10.29 4.59
N SER A 54 -17.96 -9.72 3.56
CA SER A 54 -17.64 -10.02 2.17
C SER A 54 -16.49 -9.15 1.62
N THR A 55 -15.99 -8.19 2.40
CA THR A 55 -14.90 -7.29 2.00
C THR A 55 -13.56 -7.96 2.22
N SER A 56 -12.82 -8.21 1.14
CA SER A 56 -11.45 -8.76 1.21
C SER A 56 -10.38 -7.69 1.35
N ILE A 57 -10.55 -6.58 0.65
CA ILE A 57 -9.57 -5.48 0.62
C ILE A 57 -10.29 -4.15 0.68
N VAL A 58 -9.73 -3.23 1.44
CA VAL A 58 -10.07 -1.80 1.49
C VAL A 58 -8.84 -1.02 1.03
N ALA A 59 -8.86 -0.50 -0.19
CA ALA A 59 -7.73 0.19 -0.82
C ALA A 59 -8.01 1.70 -0.91
N LEU A 60 -7.37 2.50 -0.04
CA LEU A 60 -7.72 3.90 0.19
C LEU A 60 -6.51 4.83 0.20
N PRO A 61 -6.68 6.11 -0.16
CA PRO A 61 -5.77 7.18 0.26
C PRO A 61 -6.10 7.64 1.69
N HIS A 62 -5.20 8.41 2.31
CA HIS A 62 -5.53 9.17 3.52
C HIS A 62 -6.27 10.47 3.18
N VAL A 63 -5.81 11.12 2.12
CA VAL A 63 -6.41 12.33 1.55
C VAL A 63 -6.76 12.07 0.11
N HIS A 64 -8.00 12.32 -0.27
CA HIS A 64 -8.44 12.12 -1.65
C HIS A 64 -7.81 13.17 -2.57
N TRP A 65 -7.18 12.72 -3.65
CA TRP A 65 -6.31 13.56 -4.48
C TRP A 65 -7.06 14.63 -5.30
N SER A 66 -8.33 14.41 -5.61
CA SER A 66 -9.11 15.33 -6.45
C SER A 66 -9.89 16.37 -5.64
N ASP A 67 -10.28 16.06 -4.40
CA ASP A 67 -11.11 16.95 -3.57
C ASP A 67 -10.47 17.36 -2.24
N GLY A 68 -9.32 16.77 -1.87
CA GLY A 68 -8.57 17.09 -0.66
C GLY A 68 -9.24 16.64 0.64
N ARG A 69 -10.34 15.90 0.60
CA ARG A 69 -11.03 15.43 1.80
C ARG A 69 -10.26 14.29 2.47
N MET A 70 -10.26 14.33 3.79
CA MET A 70 -9.57 13.37 4.65
C MET A 70 -10.47 12.20 5.02
N ILE A 71 -9.81 11.07 5.33
CA ILE A 71 -10.42 9.84 5.83
C ILE A 71 -9.90 9.59 7.24
N ASP A 72 -10.77 9.27 8.19
CA ASP A 72 -10.41 8.84 9.55
C ASP A 72 -9.88 7.41 9.50
N LEU A 73 -8.60 7.27 9.17
CA LEU A 73 -7.97 5.97 8.99
C LEU A 73 -7.95 5.09 10.26
N PRO A 74 -7.82 5.63 11.49
CA PRO A 74 -7.99 4.84 12.72
C PRO A 74 -9.34 4.11 12.78
N LYS A 75 -10.45 4.78 12.48
CA LYS A 75 -11.78 4.15 12.44
C LYS A 75 -11.86 3.08 11.36
N ILE A 76 -11.36 3.38 10.17
CA ILE A 76 -11.35 2.41 9.06
C ILE A 76 -10.51 1.18 9.41
N GLY A 77 -9.31 1.37 9.97
CA GLY A 77 -8.45 0.28 10.40
C GLY A 77 -9.12 -0.62 11.45
N HIS A 78 -9.84 -0.02 12.41
CA HIS A 78 -10.62 -0.77 13.39
C HIS A 78 -11.70 -1.63 12.71
N ARG A 79 -12.49 -1.04 11.82
CA ARG A 79 -13.56 -1.75 11.10
C ARG A 79 -13.01 -2.86 10.20
N CYS A 80 -11.88 -2.65 9.52
CA CYS A 80 -11.23 -3.69 8.73
C CYS A 80 -10.83 -4.90 9.59
N ARG A 81 -10.30 -4.67 10.80
CA ARG A 81 -9.94 -5.78 11.71
C ARG A 81 -11.16 -6.55 12.19
N GLU A 82 -12.28 -5.89 12.46
CA GLU A 82 -13.54 -6.55 12.87
C GLU A 82 -14.06 -7.51 11.80
N THR A 83 -13.95 -7.12 10.52
CA THR A 83 -14.48 -7.92 9.39
C THR A 83 -13.44 -8.83 8.76
N GLY A 84 -12.15 -8.69 9.12
CA GLY A 84 -11.06 -9.45 8.52
C GLY A 84 -10.62 -8.93 7.15
N ALA A 85 -11.06 -7.74 6.75
CA ALA A 85 -10.63 -7.09 5.52
C ALA A 85 -9.18 -6.59 5.62
N ALA A 86 -8.40 -6.74 4.56
CA ALA A 86 -7.05 -6.18 4.50
C ALA A 86 -7.13 -4.67 4.16
N LEU A 87 -6.43 -3.84 4.95
CA LEU A 87 -6.34 -2.39 4.72
C LEU A 87 -5.05 -2.05 3.97
N VAL A 88 -5.18 -1.52 2.76
CA VAL A 88 -4.06 -1.07 1.91
C VAL A 88 -4.16 0.43 1.70
N LEU A 89 -3.12 1.17 2.08
CA LEU A 89 -3.12 2.62 2.07
C LEU A 89 -2.11 3.21 1.09
N ASP A 90 -2.53 4.23 0.36
CA ASP A 90 -1.64 5.14 -0.36
C ASP A 90 -1.59 6.49 0.39
N LEU A 91 -0.47 6.74 1.05
CA LEU A 91 -0.25 7.97 1.81
C LEU A 91 0.51 9.05 1.02
N THR A 92 0.64 8.90 -0.28
CA THR A 92 1.38 9.85 -1.14
C THR A 92 0.87 11.29 -1.02
N GLN A 93 -0.42 11.49 -0.70
CA GLN A 93 -1.00 12.83 -0.53
C GLN A 93 -0.91 13.38 0.91
N SER A 94 -0.37 12.64 1.87
CA SER A 94 -0.41 13.05 3.28
C SER A 94 0.89 12.81 4.06
N LEU A 95 1.65 11.77 3.74
CA LEU A 95 2.85 11.42 4.49
C LEU A 95 3.92 12.50 4.32
N GLY A 96 4.38 13.07 5.42
CA GLY A 96 5.26 14.23 5.47
C GLY A 96 4.53 15.55 5.73
N ALA A 97 3.25 15.68 5.31
CA ALA A 97 2.43 16.86 5.59
C ALA A 97 1.54 16.71 6.83
N MET A 98 1.22 15.46 7.19
CA MET A 98 0.30 15.14 8.28
C MET A 98 0.86 14.06 9.18
N PRO A 99 0.56 14.08 10.49
CA PRO A 99 0.89 12.97 11.39
C PRO A 99 0.22 11.67 10.94
N PHE A 100 0.96 10.57 11.01
CA PHE A 100 0.44 9.23 10.76
C PHE A 100 1.06 8.23 11.74
N SER A 101 0.24 7.36 12.29
CA SER A 101 0.68 6.32 13.23
C SER A 101 0.27 4.94 12.72
N VAL A 102 1.26 4.15 12.32
CA VAL A 102 1.04 2.73 11.97
C VAL A 102 0.43 1.96 13.12
N ARG A 103 0.79 2.30 14.37
CA ARG A 103 0.29 1.62 15.57
C ARG A 103 -1.21 1.85 15.79
N GLU A 104 -1.70 3.04 15.46
CA GLU A 104 -3.13 3.37 15.61
C GLU A 104 -3.97 2.81 14.46
N VAL A 105 -3.52 3.00 13.24
CA VAL A 105 -4.26 2.59 12.04
C VAL A 105 -4.14 1.09 11.79
N GLN A 106 -2.96 0.50 11.99
CA GLN A 106 -2.63 -0.91 11.74
C GLN A 106 -2.98 -1.37 10.31
N PRO A 107 -2.43 -0.70 9.28
CA PRO A 107 -2.65 -1.13 7.90
C PRO A 107 -1.91 -2.44 7.61
N ASP A 108 -2.42 -3.23 6.68
CA ASP A 108 -1.75 -4.41 6.14
C ASP A 108 -0.57 -4.02 5.25
N PHE A 109 -0.80 -3.05 4.38
CA PHE A 109 0.23 -2.45 3.54
C PHE A 109 0.03 -0.93 3.47
N LEU A 110 1.13 -0.23 3.33
CA LEU A 110 1.15 1.21 3.12
C LEU A 110 2.21 1.54 2.09
N ILE A 111 1.87 2.40 1.15
CA ILE A 111 2.80 2.96 0.19
C ILE A 111 2.81 4.48 0.26
N ALA A 112 3.95 5.08 -0.05
CA ALA A 112 4.07 6.51 -0.25
C ALA A 112 5.20 6.83 -1.23
N SER A 113 4.92 7.62 -2.24
CA SER A 113 5.95 8.20 -3.09
C SER A 113 6.67 9.34 -2.38
N THR A 114 7.99 9.47 -2.60
CA THR A 114 8.78 10.49 -1.88
C THR A 114 8.65 11.90 -2.47
N TYR A 115 8.31 12.04 -3.75
CA TYR A 115 8.42 13.29 -4.50
C TYR A 115 7.37 14.36 -4.17
N LYS A 116 6.40 14.07 -3.30
CA LYS A 116 5.41 15.05 -2.83
C LYS A 116 5.81 15.60 -1.47
N TRP A 117 5.06 15.31 -0.45
CA TRP A 117 5.20 15.89 0.89
C TRP A 117 6.42 15.38 1.67
N LEU A 118 7.03 14.29 1.25
CA LEU A 118 8.32 13.83 1.77
C LEU A 118 9.51 14.57 1.15
N LEU A 119 9.28 15.49 0.19
CA LEU A 119 10.27 16.37 -0.43
C LEU A 119 11.45 15.63 -1.09
N GLY A 120 11.27 14.35 -1.39
CA GLY A 120 12.29 13.52 -2.02
C GLY A 120 12.24 13.54 -3.56
N PRO A 121 13.12 12.81 -4.23
CA PRO A 121 13.15 12.73 -5.69
C PRO A 121 12.05 11.84 -6.25
N TYR A 122 11.77 12.01 -7.55
CA TYR A 122 10.98 11.04 -8.31
C TYR A 122 11.62 9.66 -8.32
N SER A 123 10.83 8.63 -8.65
CA SER A 123 11.26 7.22 -8.75
C SER A 123 11.68 6.57 -7.43
N MET A 124 11.37 7.21 -6.31
CA MET A 124 11.58 6.66 -4.97
C MET A 124 10.26 6.59 -4.20
N GLY A 125 10.12 5.57 -3.38
CA GLY A 125 8.95 5.37 -2.55
C GLY A 125 9.22 4.43 -1.39
N PHE A 126 8.30 4.41 -0.45
CA PHE A 126 8.32 3.51 0.70
C PHE A 126 7.17 2.52 0.62
N LEU A 127 7.46 1.28 1.02
CA LEU A 127 6.48 0.26 1.30
C LEU A 127 6.60 -0.16 2.76
N TYR A 128 5.51 -0.09 3.50
CA TYR A 128 5.33 -0.81 4.76
C TYR A 128 4.49 -2.07 4.50
N ALA A 129 4.88 -3.19 5.08
CA ALA A 129 4.08 -4.40 5.15
C ALA A 129 3.98 -4.83 6.61
N ASP A 130 2.78 -5.13 7.07
CA ASP A 130 2.56 -5.67 8.41
C ASP A 130 3.32 -7.00 8.58
N PRO A 131 3.94 -7.28 9.73
CA PRO A 131 4.70 -8.51 9.98
C PRO A 131 3.96 -9.81 9.62
N LYS A 132 2.64 -9.85 9.74
CA LYS A 132 1.83 -11.01 9.36
C LYS A 132 1.96 -11.37 7.86
N HIS A 133 2.35 -10.40 7.01
CA HIS A 133 2.56 -10.59 5.57
C HIS A 133 4.02 -10.86 5.18
N HIS A 134 4.96 -10.85 6.13
CA HIS A 134 6.38 -11.04 5.85
C HIS A 134 6.74 -12.43 5.30
N GLN A 135 5.80 -13.36 5.23
CA GLN A 135 5.95 -14.63 4.53
C GLN A 135 5.21 -14.65 3.17
N GLY A 136 4.64 -13.52 2.77
CA GLY A 136 3.96 -13.36 1.49
C GLY A 136 4.87 -13.57 0.29
N LYS A 137 4.25 -13.87 -0.85
CA LYS A 137 4.94 -14.01 -2.12
C LYS A 137 5.13 -12.63 -2.76
N PRO A 138 6.37 -12.25 -3.14
CA PRO A 138 6.59 -10.96 -3.82
C PRO A 138 5.99 -10.94 -5.22
N ILE A 139 5.77 -9.75 -5.76
CA ILE A 139 5.26 -9.56 -7.13
C ILE A 139 6.33 -9.88 -8.17
N GLU A 140 7.58 -9.47 -7.90
CA GLU A 140 8.74 -9.78 -8.75
C GLU A 140 9.56 -10.93 -8.16
N PHE A 141 10.32 -11.61 -9.00
CA PHE A 141 11.21 -12.72 -8.61
C PHE A 141 12.65 -12.37 -8.95
N ASN A 142 13.11 -11.19 -8.52
CA ASN A 142 14.47 -10.75 -8.78
C ASN A 142 15.47 -11.25 -7.71
N TRP A 143 16.76 -11.03 -7.97
CA TRP A 143 17.86 -11.47 -7.11
C TRP A 143 17.99 -10.63 -5.83
N ILE A 144 17.58 -9.35 -5.85
CA ILE A 144 17.70 -8.41 -4.72
C ILE A 144 16.90 -8.87 -3.51
N GLN A 145 15.75 -9.50 -3.76
CA GLN A 145 14.86 -10.01 -2.72
C GLN A 145 15.40 -11.26 -2.02
N ARG A 146 16.50 -11.84 -2.52
CA ARG A 146 17.08 -13.07 -1.98
C ARG A 146 18.07 -12.77 -0.87
N LYS A 147 18.16 -13.67 0.13
CA LYS A 147 19.18 -13.60 1.19
C LYS A 147 20.57 -13.48 0.58
N HIS A 148 21.44 -12.78 1.29
CA HIS A 148 22.82 -12.59 0.87
C HIS A 148 23.01 -11.92 -0.50
N SER A 149 21.99 -11.24 -1.02
CA SER A 149 22.09 -10.50 -2.28
C SER A 149 23.11 -9.36 -2.24
N GLU A 150 23.61 -9.00 -1.07
CA GLU A 150 24.71 -8.05 -0.87
C GLU A 150 26.07 -8.64 -1.26
N ASP A 151 26.22 -9.96 -1.23
CA ASP A 151 27.44 -10.68 -1.61
C ASP A 151 27.42 -11.04 -3.10
N PHE A 152 27.99 -10.16 -3.92
CA PHE A 152 28.09 -10.36 -5.37
C PHE A 152 28.89 -11.61 -5.76
N THR A 153 29.76 -12.12 -4.89
CA THR A 153 30.54 -13.33 -5.19
C THR A 153 29.68 -14.59 -5.12
N GLY A 154 28.53 -14.48 -4.46
CA GLY A 154 27.58 -15.57 -4.24
C GLY A 154 26.41 -15.64 -5.20
N LEU A 155 26.24 -14.68 -6.11
CA LEU A 155 25.02 -14.55 -6.93
C LEU A 155 24.69 -15.81 -7.76
N ALA A 156 25.68 -16.50 -8.28
CA ALA A 156 25.51 -17.71 -9.06
C ALA A 156 25.10 -18.96 -8.24
N ARG A 157 24.99 -18.86 -6.93
CA ARG A 157 24.50 -19.96 -6.07
C ARG A 157 22.98 -20.10 -6.07
N TYR A 158 22.26 -19.16 -6.70
CA TYR A 158 20.79 -19.14 -6.84
C TYR A 158 20.06 -19.31 -5.51
N GLU A 159 20.33 -18.39 -4.57
CA GLU A 159 19.70 -18.40 -3.24
C GLU A 159 18.16 -18.45 -3.36
N LYS A 160 17.54 -19.40 -2.66
CA LYS A 160 16.09 -19.62 -2.69
C LYS A 160 15.35 -18.86 -1.59
N GLU A 161 16.01 -18.58 -0.47
CA GLU A 161 15.41 -17.88 0.64
C GLU A 161 15.31 -16.37 0.37
N TYR A 162 14.23 -15.78 0.85
CA TYR A 162 14.01 -14.35 0.72
C TYR A 162 14.66 -13.56 1.84
N GLN A 163 14.93 -12.29 1.58
CA GLN A 163 15.28 -11.30 2.60
C GLN A 163 14.21 -11.28 3.71
N PRO A 164 14.61 -11.00 4.96
CA PRO A 164 13.67 -10.90 6.07
C PRO A 164 12.79 -9.66 5.97
N GLY A 165 11.61 -9.72 6.58
CA GLY A 165 10.71 -8.59 6.70
C GLY A 165 10.16 -8.10 5.36
N ALA A 166 9.85 -6.81 5.27
CA ALA A 166 9.31 -6.17 4.07
C ALA A 166 10.31 -6.11 2.90
N ARG A 167 11.61 -6.29 3.14
CA ARG A 167 12.64 -6.28 2.08
C ARG A 167 12.40 -7.31 0.99
N ARG A 168 11.65 -8.38 1.27
CA ARG A 168 11.24 -9.35 0.24
C ARG A 168 10.33 -8.78 -0.84
N PHE A 169 9.72 -7.62 -0.58
CA PHE A 169 8.84 -6.94 -1.51
C PHE A 169 9.55 -5.82 -2.29
N ASP A 170 10.85 -5.64 -2.09
CA ASP A 170 11.62 -4.67 -2.87
C ASP A 170 11.52 -5.00 -4.36
N VAL A 171 11.40 -3.97 -5.19
CA VAL A 171 11.16 -4.09 -6.63
C VAL A 171 12.29 -3.44 -7.43
N GLY A 172 12.45 -3.88 -8.67
CA GLY A 172 13.43 -3.36 -9.60
C GLY A 172 14.88 -3.76 -9.26
N GLU A 173 15.81 -2.93 -9.65
CA GLU A 173 17.23 -3.07 -9.35
C GLU A 173 17.58 -2.43 -7.99
N ARG A 174 18.82 -2.63 -7.53
CA ARG A 174 19.32 -1.99 -6.30
C ARG A 174 19.09 -0.48 -6.34
N SER A 175 18.87 0.06 -5.15
CA SER A 175 18.61 1.49 -4.93
C SER A 175 19.54 2.36 -5.77
N ASN A 176 18.97 3.34 -6.43
CA ASN A 176 19.73 4.32 -7.18
C ASN A 176 20.63 5.13 -6.24
N LEU A 177 21.93 4.92 -6.36
CA LEU A 177 22.95 5.53 -5.48
C LEU A 177 22.95 7.07 -5.53
N MET A 178 22.44 7.65 -6.61
CA MET A 178 22.31 9.11 -6.75
C MET A 178 21.06 9.64 -6.02
N LEU A 179 19.97 8.88 -5.99
CA LEU A 179 18.71 9.31 -5.38
C LEU A 179 18.65 9.04 -3.88
N MET A 180 19.35 8.01 -3.38
CA MET A 180 19.33 7.67 -1.95
C MET A 180 19.81 8.80 -1.03
N PRO A 181 20.93 9.51 -1.32
CA PRO A 181 21.32 10.67 -0.51
C PRO A 181 20.26 11.79 -0.51
N MET A 182 19.56 11.99 -1.64
CA MET A 182 18.48 12.98 -1.73
C MET A 182 17.31 12.61 -0.83
N VAL A 183 16.88 11.32 -0.84
CA VAL A 183 15.83 10.84 0.07
C VAL A 183 16.27 10.99 1.52
N HIS A 184 17.51 10.61 1.85
CA HIS A 184 18.03 10.73 3.21
C HIS A 184 18.02 12.20 3.69
N ALA A 185 18.48 13.14 2.85
CA ALA A 185 18.46 14.56 3.19
C ALA A 185 17.02 15.12 3.34
N ALA A 186 16.08 14.63 2.54
CA ALA A 186 14.68 15.04 2.61
C ALA A 186 13.95 14.56 3.88
N LEU A 187 14.45 13.51 4.53
CA LEU A 187 13.85 12.92 5.73
C LEU A 187 14.50 13.42 7.05
N GLN A 188 15.52 14.27 6.98
CA GLN A 188 16.16 14.93 8.13
C GLN A 188 15.48 16.25 8.49
#